data_6e0f1fa0f1c36c468dd892a7907afa6d
#
_entry.id   6e0f1fa0f1c36c468dd892a7907afa6d
#
_cell.length_a   1.000
_cell.length_b   1.000
_cell.length_c   1.000
_cell.angle_alpha   90.00
_cell.angle_beta   90.00
_cell.angle_gamma   90.00
#
_symmetry.space_group_name_H-M   'P 1'
#
loop_
_entity.id
_entity.type
_entity.pdbx_description
1 polymer ?
#
loop_
_entity_poly.entity_id
_entity_poly.type
_entity_poly.pdbx_seq_one_letter_code
_entity_poly.pdbx_strand_id
1 'polypeptide(L)'
;MKRLFAWVVFCFLISGIAWGQDVQYSQYYANPIYLNPALVGSTGLTRIGVNFRNQWPALDQTFVAYTAYVDHYEERWNSGFGLILQGANESFTETSWNEVGLAYSYRLQLSANSFIQAGMQGSFIARDAYFGRVVLGSQLDIDRGSIDYSGGGFEGESQVRDLDAHAGLMYYGKRAWLGASMAHLLQPDISYIVDGTSRLPRKLSLHGGYRFNLAPGYINDYFNNTDQERSFSVGFNYKQQGQFSQLDLGSEFYFEPLALGLWY
;
A
#
# COMPACT_ATOMS: atom_id res chain seq x y z
N MET A 1 -25.50 5.29 -37.03
CA MET A 1 -26.07 4.40 -36.01
C MET A 1 -25.31 3.08 -35.86
N LYS A 2 -25.07 2.28 -36.91
CA LYS A 2 -24.37 0.98 -36.79
C LYS A 2 -22.94 1.08 -36.20
N ARG A 3 -22.17 2.11 -36.54
CA ARG A 3 -20.82 2.32 -35.97
C ARG A 3 -20.85 2.73 -34.49
N LEU A 4 -21.82 3.55 -34.07
CA LEU A 4 -22.00 3.91 -32.67
C LEU A 4 -22.39 2.71 -31.81
N PHE A 5 -23.28 1.86 -32.33
CA PHE A 5 -23.67 0.60 -31.70
C PHE A 5 -22.48 -0.35 -31.54
N ALA A 6 -21.62 -0.46 -32.55
CA ALA A 6 -20.41 -1.27 -32.49
C ALA A 6 -19.43 -0.78 -31.44
N TRP A 7 -19.27 0.54 -31.26
CA TRP A 7 -18.45 1.13 -30.22
C TRP A 7 -19.02 0.89 -28.81
N VAL A 8 -20.34 1.00 -28.64
CA VAL A 8 -21.00 0.70 -27.36
C VAL A 8 -20.85 -0.77 -27.01
N VAL A 9 -21.06 -1.69 -27.96
CA VAL A 9 -20.86 -3.14 -27.74
C VAL A 9 -19.40 -3.44 -27.43
N PHE A 10 -18.45 -2.81 -28.12
CA PHE A 10 -17.03 -2.94 -27.84
C PHE A 10 -16.65 -2.45 -26.43
N CYS A 11 -17.21 -1.34 -25.96
CA CYS A 11 -17.02 -0.87 -24.59
C CYS A 11 -17.60 -1.84 -23.54
N PHE A 12 -18.73 -2.47 -23.81
CA PHE A 12 -19.32 -3.48 -22.93
C PHE A 12 -18.52 -4.78 -22.88
N LEU A 13 -17.81 -5.15 -23.95
CA LEU A 13 -16.96 -6.35 -24.01
C LEU A 13 -15.63 -6.17 -23.25
N ILE A 14 -15.27 -4.93 -22.87
CA ILE A 14 -14.05 -4.59 -22.11
C ILE A 14 -14.34 -4.49 -20.60
N SER A 15 -15.60 -4.65 -20.16
CA SER A 15 -15.92 -4.69 -18.74
C SER A 15 -15.34 -5.97 -18.12
N GLY A 16 -14.03 -5.94 -17.85
CA GLY A 16 -13.33 -6.96 -17.07
C GLY A 16 -13.89 -7.00 -15.65
N ILE A 17 -13.85 -8.17 -15.05
CA ILE A 17 -14.20 -8.36 -13.64
C ILE A 17 -13.32 -7.41 -12.81
N ALA A 18 -13.95 -6.47 -12.13
CA ALA A 18 -13.24 -5.57 -11.21
C ALA A 18 -12.83 -6.37 -9.96
N TRP A 19 -11.54 -6.54 -9.77
CA TRP A 19 -10.98 -7.14 -8.56
C TRP A 19 -10.60 -6.01 -7.60
N GLY A 20 -10.91 -6.19 -6.31
CA GLY A 20 -10.49 -5.25 -5.29
C GLY A 20 -8.97 -5.20 -5.19
N GLN A 21 -8.43 -4.00 -5.09
CA GLN A 21 -6.99 -3.76 -4.90
C GLN A 21 -6.75 -3.18 -3.50
N ASP A 22 -5.56 -3.43 -2.98
CA ASP A 22 -5.10 -2.75 -1.78
C ASP A 22 -4.97 -1.25 -2.00
N VAL A 23 -4.97 -0.53 -0.88
CA VAL A 23 -4.71 0.91 -0.87
C VAL A 23 -3.39 1.22 -1.57
N GLN A 24 -3.42 2.16 -2.50
CA GLN A 24 -2.25 2.65 -3.21
C GLN A 24 -1.86 4.01 -2.64
N TYR A 25 -0.64 4.15 -2.12
CA TYR A 25 -0.08 5.43 -1.69
C TYR A 25 0.76 6.02 -2.81
N SER A 26 0.54 7.31 -3.13
CA SER A 26 1.30 8.02 -4.17
C SER A 26 2.79 8.12 -3.82
N GLN A 27 3.09 8.24 -2.52
CA GLN A 27 4.46 8.25 -1.99
C GLN A 27 4.71 6.92 -1.25
N TYR A 28 4.91 5.83 -2.00
CA TYR A 28 5.08 4.49 -1.43
C TYR A 28 6.27 4.40 -0.46
N TYR A 29 7.32 5.17 -0.71
CA TYR A 29 8.53 5.22 0.13
C TYR A 29 8.30 5.88 1.51
N ALA A 30 7.24 6.67 1.65
CA ALA A 30 6.86 7.28 2.92
C ALA A 30 6.15 6.29 3.87
N ASN A 31 5.78 5.11 3.37
CA ASN A 31 5.15 4.05 4.15
C ASN A 31 5.96 2.74 4.08
N PRO A 32 7.15 2.70 4.69
CA PRO A 32 8.11 1.62 4.49
C PRO A 32 7.61 0.27 4.99
N ILE A 33 6.95 0.18 6.15
CA ILE A 33 6.46 -1.09 6.71
C ILE A 33 5.36 -1.68 5.82
N TYR A 34 4.49 -0.83 5.29
CA TYR A 34 3.46 -1.24 4.33
C TYR A 34 4.06 -1.75 3.01
N LEU A 35 5.15 -1.14 2.58
CA LEU A 35 5.85 -1.55 1.36
C LEU A 35 6.53 -2.91 1.51
N ASN A 36 7.25 -3.08 2.64
CA ASN A 36 8.07 -4.27 2.87
C ASN A 36 8.36 -4.42 4.37
N PRO A 37 7.94 -5.50 5.04
CA PRO A 37 8.24 -5.72 6.45
C PRO A 37 9.74 -5.83 6.76
N ALA A 38 10.58 -6.12 5.77
CA ALA A 38 12.03 -6.05 5.93
C ALA A 38 12.57 -4.63 6.16
N LEU A 39 11.76 -3.58 5.99
CA LEU A 39 12.13 -2.19 6.27
C LEU A 39 11.94 -1.78 7.73
N VAL A 40 11.41 -2.67 8.57
CA VAL A 40 11.27 -2.44 10.01
C VAL A 40 12.65 -2.29 10.65
N GLY A 41 12.86 -1.22 11.40
CA GLY A 41 14.15 -0.89 12.02
C GLY A 41 15.26 -0.54 11.02
N SER A 42 14.94 -0.32 9.73
CA SER A 42 15.95 -0.04 8.69
C SER A 42 16.78 1.20 8.96
N THR A 43 16.24 2.18 9.67
CA THR A 43 16.92 3.42 10.03
C THR A 43 17.98 3.27 11.13
N GLY A 44 17.99 2.14 11.86
CA GLY A 44 18.85 1.97 13.03
C GLY A 44 18.37 2.73 14.26
N LEU A 45 17.23 3.42 14.19
CA LEU A 45 16.65 4.25 15.24
C LEU A 45 15.18 3.88 15.47
N THR A 46 14.55 4.53 16.45
CA THR A 46 13.08 4.52 16.55
C THR A 46 12.49 5.48 15.53
N ARG A 47 11.52 5.01 14.77
CA ARG A 47 10.80 5.81 13.78
C ARG A 47 9.30 5.71 14.03
N ILE A 48 8.62 6.83 13.90
CA ILE A 48 7.15 6.94 13.92
C ILE A 48 6.74 7.60 12.62
N GLY A 49 5.70 7.09 11.98
CA GLY A 49 5.17 7.66 10.76
C GLY A 49 3.66 7.58 10.70
N VAL A 50 3.06 8.57 10.05
CA VAL A 50 1.63 8.62 9.74
C VAL A 50 1.47 9.02 8.29
N ASN A 51 0.65 8.26 7.56
CA ASN A 51 0.28 8.56 6.20
C ASN A 51 -1.23 8.67 6.11
N PHE A 52 -1.69 9.66 5.37
CA PHE A 52 -3.11 9.89 5.12
C PHE A 52 -3.32 10.18 3.65
N ARG A 53 -4.30 9.52 3.05
CA ARG A 53 -4.71 9.75 1.67
C ARG A 53 -6.20 9.98 1.61
N ASN A 54 -6.60 11.08 1.00
CA ASN A 54 -7.98 11.33 0.62
C ASN A 54 -8.07 11.38 -0.89
N GLN A 55 -8.85 10.48 -1.48
CA GLN A 55 -9.05 10.40 -2.92
C GLN A 55 -10.46 10.88 -3.26
N TRP A 56 -10.54 11.73 -4.29
CA TRP A 56 -11.78 12.36 -4.74
C TRP A 56 -12.50 13.22 -3.69
N PRO A 57 -11.79 14.12 -2.99
CA PRO A 57 -12.36 14.89 -1.88
C PRO A 57 -13.48 15.86 -2.30
N ALA A 58 -13.61 16.15 -3.60
CA ALA A 58 -14.67 17.02 -4.16
C ALA A 58 -15.94 16.24 -4.56
N LEU A 59 -15.95 14.91 -4.46
CA LEU A 59 -17.12 14.07 -4.72
C LEU A 59 -17.81 13.74 -3.40
N ASP A 60 -19.14 13.51 -3.46
CA ASP A 60 -19.90 13.02 -2.31
C ASP A 60 -19.43 11.62 -1.86
N GLN A 61 -18.71 10.94 -2.75
CA GLN A 61 -18.14 9.61 -2.53
C GLN A 61 -16.63 9.72 -2.43
N THR A 62 -16.13 9.64 -1.20
CA THR A 62 -14.71 9.75 -0.90
C THR A 62 -14.12 8.39 -0.53
N PHE A 63 -12.85 8.20 -0.89
CA PHE A 63 -12.03 7.10 -0.41
C PHE A 63 -10.92 7.65 0.46
N VAL A 64 -10.94 7.30 1.73
CA VAL A 64 -9.96 7.74 2.73
C VAL A 64 -9.14 6.55 3.17
N ALA A 65 -7.83 6.69 3.15
CA ALA A 65 -6.91 5.68 3.66
C ALA A 65 -5.90 6.30 4.62
N TYR A 66 -5.54 5.54 5.63
CA TYR A 66 -4.58 5.96 6.64
C TYR A 66 -3.67 4.81 7.05
N THR A 67 -2.46 5.16 7.45
CA THR A 67 -1.50 4.25 8.07
C THR A 67 -0.75 5.00 9.16
N ALA A 68 -0.61 4.38 10.31
CA ALA A 68 0.28 4.81 11.38
C ALA A 68 1.20 3.66 11.75
N TYR A 69 2.46 3.95 11.98
CA TYR A 69 3.41 2.92 12.37
C TYR A 69 4.45 3.45 13.34
N VAL A 70 4.98 2.53 14.13
CA VAL A 70 6.19 2.75 14.93
C VAL A 70 7.10 1.55 14.72
N ASP A 71 8.37 1.81 14.54
CA ASP A 71 9.40 0.78 14.48
C ASP A 71 10.66 1.18 15.23
N HIS A 72 11.37 0.19 15.72
CA HIS A 72 12.60 0.33 16.50
C HIS A 72 13.61 -0.74 16.09
N TYR A 73 14.88 -0.38 16.04
CA TYR A 73 15.98 -1.31 15.81
C TYR A 73 16.76 -1.56 17.10
N GLU A 74 16.87 -2.81 17.48
CA GLU A 74 17.67 -3.24 18.65
C GLU A 74 19.01 -3.83 18.16
N GLU A 75 20.10 -3.11 18.39
CA GLU A 75 21.43 -3.48 17.91
C GLU A 75 21.93 -4.80 18.49
N ARG A 76 21.61 -5.09 19.76
CA ARG A 76 22.07 -6.32 20.44
C ARG A 76 21.58 -7.58 19.75
N TRP A 77 20.42 -7.50 19.10
CA TRP A 77 19.78 -8.64 18.44
C TRP A 77 19.84 -8.54 16.92
N ASN A 78 20.43 -7.49 16.38
CA ASN A 78 20.40 -7.19 14.96
C ASN A 78 18.98 -7.22 14.38
N SER A 79 18.00 -6.79 15.17
CA SER A 79 16.59 -7.01 14.89
C SER A 79 15.80 -5.73 14.96
N GLY A 80 14.81 -5.62 14.09
CA GLY A 80 13.80 -4.57 14.10
C GLY A 80 12.46 -5.11 14.58
N PHE A 81 11.73 -4.29 15.34
CA PHE A 81 10.37 -4.55 15.82
C PHE A 81 9.48 -3.42 15.39
N GLY A 82 8.28 -3.71 14.93
CA GLY A 82 7.35 -2.70 14.45
C GLY A 82 5.90 -3.04 14.75
N LEU A 83 5.11 -1.98 14.93
CA LEU A 83 3.66 -2.03 14.97
C LEU A 83 3.13 -1.17 13.83
N ILE A 84 2.16 -1.68 13.10
CA ILE A 84 1.45 -0.95 12.05
C ILE A 84 -0.04 -1.00 12.29
N LEU A 85 -0.69 0.15 12.11
CA LEU A 85 -2.13 0.33 12.11
C LEU A 85 -2.48 0.94 10.77
N GLN A 86 -3.36 0.32 10.03
CA GLN A 86 -3.78 0.83 8.73
C GLN A 86 -5.25 0.57 8.48
N GLY A 87 -5.83 1.38 7.62
CA GLY A 87 -7.22 1.20 7.25
C GLY A 87 -7.64 2.10 6.11
N ALA A 88 -8.84 1.82 5.61
CA ALA A 88 -9.50 2.64 4.62
C ALA A 88 -11.01 2.63 4.84
N ASN A 89 -11.64 3.75 4.48
CA ASN A 89 -13.08 3.92 4.48
C ASN A 89 -13.51 4.36 3.07
N GLU A 90 -14.52 3.69 2.57
CA GLU A 90 -15.16 4.00 1.30
C GLU A 90 -16.61 4.41 1.59
N SER A 91 -16.97 5.65 1.24
CA SER A 91 -18.25 6.24 1.65
C SER A 91 -19.43 5.83 0.79
N PHE A 92 -19.22 5.30 -0.42
CA PHE A 92 -20.30 4.89 -1.30
C PHE A 92 -21.00 3.61 -0.82
N THR A 93 -20.21 2.57 -0.54
CA THR A 93 -20.69 1.30 -0.02
C THR A 93 -20.70 1.25 1.51
N GLU A 94 -20.29 2.34 2.17
CA GLU A 94 -20.12 2.42 3.63
C GLU A 94 -19.28 1.24 4.16
N THR A 95 -18.23 0.89 3.40
CA THR A 95 -17.30 -0.16 3.80
C THR A 95 -16.09 0.43 4.49
N SER A 96 -15.67 -0.21 5.57
CA SER A 96 -14.43 0.07 6.26
C SER A 96 -13.53 -1.16 6.33
N TRP A 97 -12.25 -0.92 6.26
CA TRP A 97 -11.22 -1.93 6.43
C TRP A 97 -10.18 -1.41 7.41
N ASN A 98 -9.82 -2.25 8.37
CA ASN A 98 -8.82 -1.95 9.38
C ASN A 98 -7.89 -3.14 9.55
N GLU A 99 -6.62 -2.87 9.75
CA GLU A 99 -5.60 -3.88 9.99
C GLU A 99 -4.66 -3.42 11.10
N VAL A 100 -4.34 -4.34 11.99
CA VAL A 100 -3.31 -4.17 13.04
C VAL A 100 -2.26 -5.25 12.82
N GLY A 101 -1.01 -4.86 12.62
CA GLY A 101 0.09 -5.78 12.33
C GLY A 101 1.26 -5.59 13.27
N LEU A 102 1.85 -6.72 13.67
CA LEU A 102 3.15 -6.78 14.35
C LEU A 102 4.18 -7.26 13.34
N ALA A 103 5.27 -6.52 13.23
CA ALA A 103 6.32 -6.80 12.27
C ALA A 103 7.68 -6.99 12.97
N TYR A 104 8.44 -7.91 12.44
CA TYR A 104 9.78 -8.27 12.91
C TYR A 104 10.72 -8.33 11.71
N SER A 105 11.96 -7.87 11.89
CA SER A 105 13.00 -8.02 10.89
C SER A 105 14.32 -8.44 11.54
N TYR A 106 15.14 -9.15 10.77
CA TYR A 106 16.49 -9.53 11.15
C TYR A 106 17.49 -9.03 10.10
N ARG A 107 18.56 -8.39 10.57
CA ARG A 107 19.61 -7.82 9.73
C ARG A 107 20.85 -8.68 9.78
N LEU A 108 21.29 -9.16 8.62
CA LEU A 108 22.54 -9.88 8.42
C LEU A 108 23.55 -8.95 7.72
N GLN A 109 24.62 -8.62 8.41
CA GLN A 109 25.69 -7.82 7.82
C GLN A 109 26.58 -8.69 6.93
N LEU A 110 26.70 -8.31 5.65
CA LEU A 110 27.53 -9.01 4.66
C LEU A 110 28.93 -8.41 4.58
N SER A 111 29.02 -7.08 4.70
CA SER A 111 30.28 -6.34 4.68
C SER A 111 30.12 -5.04 5.47
N ALA A 112 31.21 -4.25 5.56
CA ALA A 112 31.15 -2.95 6.24
C ALA A 112 30.09 -1.99 5.67
N ASN A 113 29.69 -2.16 4.41
CA ASN A 113 28.79 -1.25 3.71
C ASN A 113 27.58 -1.96 3.06
N SER A 114 27.35 -3.22 3.38
CA SER A 114 26.21 -3.95 2.82
C SER A 114 25.62 -4.94 3.80
N PHE A 115 24.29 -5.06 3.76
CA PHE A 115 23.54 -6.00 4.58
C PHE A 115 22.28 -6.49 3.86
N ILE A 116 21.83 -7.66 4.28
CA ILE A 116 20.52 -8.21 3.93
C ILE A 116 19.64 -8.10 5.16
N GLN A 117 18.40 -7.72 4.98
CA GLN A 117 17.40 -7.69 6.03
C GLN A 117 16.18 -8.49 5.57
N ALA A 118 15.81 -9.50 6.35
CA ALA A 118 14.61 -10.28 6.15
C ALA A 118 13.55 -9.83 7.16
N GLY A 119 12.29 -9.77 6.74
CA GLY A 119 11.21 -9.33 7.62
C GLY A 119 9.95 -10.14 7.43
N MET A 120 9.15 -10.20 8.48
CA MET A 120 7.81 -10.80 8.49
C MET A 120 6.86 -9.92 9.30
N GLN A 121 5.58 -10.00 8.97
CA GLN A 121 4.50 -9.33 9.67
C GLN A 121 3.34 -10.30 9.81
N GLY A 122 2.75 -10.35 10.99
CA GLY A 122 1.46 -10.99 11.23
C GLY A 122 0.43 -9.93 11.53
N SER A 123 -0.74 -10.03 10.91
CA SER A 123 -1.79 -9.01 10.99
C SER A 123 -3.14 -9.61 11.29
N PHE A 124 -3.95 -8.82 11.98
CA PHE A 124 -5.38 -9.05 12.15
C PHE A 124 -6.13 -8.04 11.30
N ILE A 125 -7.02 -8.53 10.43
CA ILE A 125 -7.84 -7.73 9.53
C ILE A 125 -9.27 -7.76 10.02
N ALA A 126 -9.91 -6.59 10.05
CA ALA A 126 -11.34 -6.42 10.28
C ALA A 126 -11.93 -5.60 9.14
N ARG A 127 -13.02 -6.08 8.57
CA ARG A 127 -13.79 -5.38 7.54
C ARG A 127 -15.23 -5.28 7.99
N ASP A 128 -15.79 -4.09 7.85
CA ASP A 128 -17.17 -3.80 8.15
C ASP A 128 -17.85 -3.23 6.91
N ALA A 129 -19.10 -3.61 6.66
CA ALA A 129 -19.89 -3.05 5.58
C ALA A 129 -21.33 -2.80 6.07
N TYR A 130 -21.88 -1.67 5.65
CA TYR A 130 -23.27 -1.35 5.94
C TYR A 130 -24.12 -1.43 4.67
N PHE A 131 -24.84 -2.51 4.53
CA PHE A 131 -25.67 -2.77 3.34
C PHE A 131 -27.08 -2.16 3.41
N GLY A 132 -27.43 -1.47 4.50
CA GLY A 132 -28.79 -0.93 4.70
C GLY A 132 -29.23 0.13 3.69
N ARG A 133 -28.28 0.71 2.92
CA ARG A 133 -28.57 1.68 1.86
C ARG A 133 -28.50 1.08 0.45
N VAL A 134 -28.07 -0.19 0.34
CA VAL A 134 -27.98 -0.85 -0.96
C VAL A 134 -29.36 -1.29 -1.39
N VAL A 135 -29.87 -0.67 -2.45
CA VAL A 135 -31.14 -1.06 -3.06
C VAL A 135 -30.88 -2.09 -4.14
N LEU A 136 -31.38 -3.30 -3.93
CA LEU A 136 -31.27 -4.39 -4.90
C LEU A 136 -32.30 -4.23 -6.02
N GLY A 137 -31.98 -4.73 -7.20
CA GLY A 137 -32.89 -4.71 -8.35
C GLY A 137 -34.23 -5.39 -8.07
N SER A 138 -34.27 -6.38 -7.18
CA SER A 138 -35.48 -7.05 -6.67
C SER A 138 -36.39 -6.16 -5.82
N GLN A 139 -35.86 -5.07 -5.29
CA GLN A 139 -36.58 -4.09 -4.48
C GLN A 139 -37.15 -2.92 -5.31
N LEU A 140 -36.81 -2.86 -6.60
CA LEU A 140 -37.27 -1.79 -7.51
C LEU A 140 -38.62 -2.20 -8.11
N ASP A 141 -39.70 -1.49 -7.74
CA ASP A 141 -40.98 -1.56 -8.44
C ASP A 141 -40.97 -0.53 -9.58
N ILE A 142 -40.64 -1.01 -10.79
CA ILE A 142 -40.49 -0.19 -11.98
C ILE A 142 -41.84 0.41 -12.38
N ASP A 143 -42.94 -0.32 -12.17
CA ASP A 143 -44.27 0.11 -12.57
C ASP A 143 -44.81 1.23 -11.66
N ARG A 144 -44.44 1.21 -10.40
CA ARG A 144 -44.85 2.21 -9.41
C ARG A 144 -43.79 3.31 -9.18
N GLY A 145 -42.60 3.12 -9.73
CA GLY A 145 -41.48 4.05 -9.49
C GLY A 145 -41.08 4.14 -8.00
N SER A 146 -41.26 3.07 -7.23
CA SER A 146 -41.00 3.04 -5.79
C SER A 146 -40.03 1.93 -5.40
N ILE A 147 -39.45 2.06 -4.21
CA ILE A 147 -38.56 1.05 -3.63
C ILE A 147 -39.37 0.23 -2.61
N ASP A 148 -39.49 -1.06 -2.83
CA ASP A 148 -40.09 -1.98 -1.90
C ASP A 148 -39.02 -2.60 -0.98
N TYR A 149 -38.91 -2.06 0.21
CA TYR A 149 -37.97 -2.55 1.23
C TYR A 149 -38.43 -3.87 1.87
N SER A 150 -39.66 -4.35 1.61
CA SER A 150 -40.14 -5.63 2.13
C SER A 150 -39.64 -6.82 1.32
N GLY A 151 -39.14 -6.61 0.14
CA GLY A 151 -38.69 -7.62 -0.81
C GLY A 151 -37.34 -8.31 -0.49
N GLY A 152 -36.88 -8.26 0.76
CA GLY A 152 -35.63 -8.86 1.18
C GLY A 152 -34.42 -7.97 0.86
N GLY A 153 -33.63 -7.60 1.88
CA GLY A 153 -32.38 -6.89 1.74
C GLY A 153 -31.22 -7.82 1.36
N PHE A 154 -30.04 -7.28 1.33
CA PHE A 154 -28.81 -8.07 1.19
C PHE A 154 -28.66 -8.98 2.44
N GLU A 155 -28.70 -10.28 2.22
CA GLU A 155 -28.42 -11.28 3.24
C GLU A 155 -26.93 -11.58 3.22
N GLY A 156 -26.18 -10.96 4.12
CA GLY A 156 -24.75 -11.15 4.23
C GLY A 156 -24.22 -10.77 5.60
N GLU A 157 -22.98 -11.13 5.85
CA GLU A 157 -22.27 -10.69 7.05
C GLU A 157 -21.89 -9.22 6.92
N SER A 158 -22.21 -8.43 7.95
CA SER A 158 -21.78 -7.03 7.99
C SER A 158 -20.33 -6.87 8.45
N GLN A 159 -19.74 -7.94 8.99
CA GLN A 159 -18.38 -7.92 9.55
C GLN A 159 -17.63 -9.19 9.13
N VAL A 160 -16.43 -9.00 8.65
CA VAL A 160 -15.49 -10.08 8.32
C VAL A 160 -14.19 -9.85 9.07
N ARG A 161 -13.66 -10.89 9.69
CA ARG A 161 -12.40 -10.84 10.44
C ARG A 161 -11.56 -12.04 10.06
N ASP A 162 -10.26 -11.77 9.80
CA ASP A 162 -9.33 -12.83 9.44
C ASP A 162 -7.90 -12.44 9.83
N LEU A 163 -7.00 -13.40 9.75
CA LEU A 163 -5.56 -13.23 9.97
C LEU A 163 -4.84 -13.18 8.63
N ASP A 164 -3.76 -12.40 8.60
CA ASP A 164 -2.90 -12.33 7.44
C ASP A 164 -1.43 -12.36 7.84
N ALA A 165 -0.59 -12.65 6.86
CA ALA A 165 0.85 -12.65 7.02
C ALA A 165 1.53 -12.02 5.80
N HIS A 166 2.64 -11.31 6.06
CA HIS A 166 3.45 -10.68 5.04
C HIS A 166 4.92 -11.07 5.27
N ALA A 167 5.69 -11.17 4.20
CA ALA A 167 7.12 -11.42 4.27
C ALA A 167 7.87 -10.54 3.29
N GLY A 168 9.13 -10.27 3.59
CA GLY A 168 9.97 -9.47 2.74
C GLY A 168 11.45 -9.69 2.93
N LEU A 169 12.19 -9.29 1.91
CA LEU A 169 13.63 -9.31 1.88
C LEU A 169 14.12 -7.98 1.33
N MET A 170 15.21 -7.48 1.86
CA MET A 170 15.83 -6.23 1.46
C MET A 170 17.35 -6.36 1.45
N TYR A 171 17.98 -5.97 0.36
CA TYR A 171 19.41 -5.78 0.26
C TYR A 171 19.73 -4.29 0.28
N TYR A 172 20.67 -3.91 1.09
CA TYR A 172 21.24 -2.56 1.13
C TYR A 172 22.73 -2.62 0.85
N GLY A 173 23.17 -1.84 -0.10
CA GLY A 173 24.58 -1.54 -0.35
C GLY A 173 24.86 -0.06 -0.17
N LYS A 174 26.10 0.33 -0.37
CA LYS A 174 26.55 1.73 -0.23
C LYS A 174 25.76 2.69 -1.13
N ARG A 175 25.37 2.26 -2.33
CA ARG A 175 24.73 3.09 -3.36
C ARG A 175 23.45 2.48 -3.93
N ALA A 176 23.26 1.19 -3.77
CA ALA A 176 22.13 0.48 -4.34
C ALA A 176 21.32 -0.21 -3.26
N TRP A 177 20.03 -0.28 -3.44
CA TRP A 177 19.13 -1.07 -2.63
C TRP A 177 18.17 -1.85 -3.54
N LEU A 178 17.80 -3.02 -3.09
CA LEU A 178 16.85 -3.89 -3.80
C LEU A 178 16.01 -4.65 -2.79
N GLY A 179 14.71 -4.61 -2.93
CA GLY A 179 13.77 -5.28 -2.04
C GLY A 179 12.71 -6.05 -2.80
N ALA A 180 12.25 -7.12 -2.16
CA ALA A 180 11.10 -7.90 -2.60
C ALA A 180 10.21 -8.15 -1.38
N SER A 181 8.91 -8.03 -1.54
CA SER A 181 7.94 -8.37 -0.50
C SER A 181 6.71 -9.06 -1.09
N MET A 182 6.09 -9.88 -0.27
CA MET A 182 4.82 -10.53 -0.58
C MET A 182 3.87 -10.31 0.58
N ALA A 183 2.76 -9.64 0.32
CA ALA A 183 1.65 -9.47 1.23
C ALA A 183 0.55 -10.49 0.95
N HIS A 184 -0.36 -10.66 1.90
CA HIS A 184 -1.48 -11.57 1.84
C HIS A 184 -1.07 -13.03 1.59
N LEU A 185 -0.05 -13.50 2.34
CA LEU A 185 0.43 -14.87 2.24
C LEU A 185 -0.65 -15.89 2.59
N LEU A 186 -1.49 -15.58 3.58
CA LEU A 186 -2.58 -16.42 4.04
C LEU A 186 -3.82 -16.31 3.14
N GLN A 187 -3.88 -15.28 2.27
CA GLN A 187 -5.03 -14.99 1.42
C GLN A 187 -6.35 -14.92 2.21
N PRO A 188 -6.47 -13.96 3.15
CA PRO A 188 -7.63 -13.87 4.02
C PRO A 188 -8.94 -13.82 3.22
N ASP A 189 -9.97 -14.45 3.75
CA ASP A 189 -11.30 -14.39 3.15
C ASP A 189 -11.97 -13.08 3.52
N ILE A 190 -12.39 -12.33 2.51
CA ILE A 190 -12.99 -11.01 2.64
C ILE A 190 -14.44 -11.00 2.15
N SER A 191 -15.07 -12.19 2.04
CA SER A 191 -16.45 -12.32 1.57
C SER A 191 -17.44 -11.84 2.63
N TYR A 192 -18.38 -10.99 2.23
CA TYR A 192 -19.54 -10.62 3.02
C TYR A 192 -20.73 -11.57 2.77
N ILE A 193 -20.61 -12.50 1.83
CA ILE A 193 -21.69 -13.45 1.49
C ILE A 193 -21.54 -14.66 2.38
N VAL A 194 -22.62 -15.03 3.09
CA VAL A 194 -22.67 -16.27 3.87
C VAL A 194 -22.37 -17.46 2.96
N ASP A 195 -21.48 -18.35 3.39
CA ASP A 195 -20.96 -19.48 2.60
C ASP A 195 -20.26 -19.10 1.30
N GLY A 196 -20.06 -17.81 1.04
CA GLY A 196 -19.26 -17.30 -0.06
C GLY A 196 -17.76 -17.32 0.26
N THR A 197 -16.93 -17.31 -0.76
CA THR A 197 -15.48 -17.22 -0.61
C THR A 197 -14.94 -16.12 -1.52
N SER A 198 -14.23 -15.16 -0.94
CA SER A 198 -13.55 -14.08 -1.69
C SER A 198 -12.16 -13.88 -1.11
N ARG A 199 -11.20 -14.66 -1.57
CA ARG A 199 -9.84 -14.60 -1.07
C ARG A 199 -9.09 -13.41 -1.63
N LEU A 200 -8.48 -12.63 -0.73
CA LEU A 200 -7.64 -11.50 -1.11
C LEU A 200 -6.38 -12.01 -1.85
N PRO A 201 -6.15 -11.59 -3.11
CA PRO A 201 -5.00 -12.06 -3.85
C PRO A 201 -3.67 -11.62 -3.22
N ARG A 202 -2.66 -12.48 -3.29
CA ARG A 202 -1.31 -12.12 -2.89
C ARG A 202 -0.82 -10.91 -3.68
N LYS A 203 -0.13 -10.00 -2.98
CA LYS A 203 0.51 -8.84 -3.58
C LYS A 203 2.01 -9.01 -3.55
N LEU A 204 2.64 -9.08 -4.71
CA LEU A 204 4.08 -9.04 -4.89
C LEU A 204 4.52 -7.58 -5.10
N SER A 205 5.60 -7.18 -4.41
CA SER A 205 6.26 -5.91 -4.66
C SER A 205 7.75 -6.11 -4.86
N LEU A 206 8.29 -5.51 -5.92
CA LEU A 206 9.73 -5.43 -6.19
C LEU A 206 10.11 -3.97 -6.27
N HIS A 207 11.04 -3.54 -5.44
CA HIS A 207 11.44 -2.14 -5.38
C HIS A 207 12.93 -2.00 -5.18
N GLY A 208 13.48 -0.93 -5.70
CA GLY A 208 14.91 -0.71 -5.59
C GLY A 208 15.33 0.61 -6.20
N GLY A 209 16.61 0.88 -6.11
CA GLY A 209 17.18 2.06 -6.69
C GLY A 209 18.69 2.14 -6.57
N TYR A 210 19.20 3.21 -7.15
CA TYR A 210 20.61 3.51 -7.12
C TYR A 210 20.83 5.00 -6.86
N ARG A 211 21.79 5.32 -5.99
CA ARG A 211 22.18 6.66 -5.61
C ARG A 211 23.51 7.03 -6.24
N PHE A 212 23.52 8.11 -6.99
CA PHE A 212 24.70 8.74 -7.54
C PHE A 212 25.12 9.88 -6.61
N ASN A 213 26.30 9.79 -6.00
CA ASN A 213 26.84 10.90 -5.24
C ASN A 213 27.39 11.93 -6.23
N LEU A 214 26.86 13.12 -6.18
CA LEU A 214 27.37 14.24 -6.96
C LEU A 214 28.55 14.82 -6.17
N ALA A 215 29.63 15.19 -6.90
CA ALA A 215 30.79 15.78 -6.26
C ALA A 215 30.37 16.99 -5.39
N PRO A 216 30.96 17.19 -4.20
CA PRO A 216 30.70 18.38 -3.42
C PRO A 216 31.03 19.58 -4.27
N GLY A 217 30.03 20.41 -4.57
CA GLY A 217 30.24 21.64 -5.27
C GLY A 217 31.12 22.55 -4.40
N TYR A 218 32.17 23.12 -4.96
CA TYR A 218 32.96 24.18 -4.33
C TYR A 218 32.04 25.37 -4.05
N ILE A 219 31.25 25.34 -3.00
CA ILE A 219 30.76 26.54 -2.37
C ILE A 219 31.71 26.76 -1.20
N ASN A 220 32.59 27.73 -1.37
CA ASN A 220 33.36 28.27 -0.25
C ASN A 220 32.37 28.87 0.76
N ASP A 221 31.79 28.02 1.60
CA ASP A 221 31.03 28.49 2.74
C ASP A 221 32.01 28.74 3.87
N TYR A 222 32.43 29.99 4.00
CA TYR A 222 33.36 30.46 5.02
C TYR A 222 32.85 30.25 6.45
N PHE A 223 31.60 29.81 6.63
CA PHE A 223 30.95 29.73 7.92
C PHE A 223 30.56 28.31 8.37
N ASN A 224 30.51 27.33 7.48
CA ASN A 224 30.19 25.95 7.85
C ASN A 224 31.05 24.95 7.09
N ASN A 225 31.89 24.25 7.84
CA ASN A 225 32.73 23.16 7.34
C ASN A 225 31.88 21.85 7.23
N THR A 226 30.66 21.96 6.73
CA THR A 226 29.77 20.82 6.47
C THR A 226 29.81 20.54 4.98
N ASP A 227 30.38 19.38 4.63
CA ASP A 227 30.25 18.78 3.30
C ASP A 227 28.78 18.57 3.00
N GLN A 228 28.13 19.49 2.32
CA GLN A 228 26.74 19.36 1.91
C GLN A 228 26.66 18.20 0.91
N GLU A 229 26.07 17.10 1.36
CA GLU A 229 25.86 15.95 0.52
C GLU A 229 24.84 16.27 -0.57
N ARG A 230 25.27 16.16 -1.82
CA ARG A 230 24.41 16.23 -2.99
C ARG A 230 24.32 14.85 -3.61
N SER A 231 23.11 14.37 -3.83
CA SER A 231 22.93 13.08 -4.47
C SER A 231 21.76 13.11 -5.44
N PHE A 232 21.86 12.28 -6.46
CA PHE A 232 20.78 11.99 -7.38
C PHE A 232 20.45 10.51 -7.27
N SER A 233 19.19 10.17 -7.05
CA SER A 233 18.76 8.80 -6.93
C SER A 233 17.74 8.47 -8.02
N VAL A 234 17.82 7.28 -8.56
CA VAL A 234 16.78 6.71 -9.42
C VAL A 234 16.19 5.50 -8.71
N GLY A 235 14.88 5.32 -8.80
CA GLY A 235 14.20 4.22 -8.15
C GLY A 235 13.05 3.68 -8.96
N PHE A 236 12.69 2.46 -8.67
CA PHE A 236 11.51 1.80 -9.22
C PHE A 236 10.74 1.07 -8.13
N ASN A 237 9.45 0.86 -8.38
CA ASN A 237 8.60 0.03 -7.57
C ASN A 237 7.58 -0.68 -8.47
N TYR A 238 7.77 -1.98 -8.65
CA TYR A 238 6.83 -2.83 -9.36
C TYR A 238 5.93 -3.52 -8.35
N LYS A 239 4.63 -3.50 -8.58
CA LYS A 239 3.61 -4.16 -7.78
C LYS A 239 2.73 -5.02 -8.67
N GLN A 240 2.34 -6.18 -8.16
CA GLN A 240 1.38 -7.06 -8.81
C GLN A 240 0.45 -7.65 -7.77
N GLN A 241 -0.86 -7.52 -8.00
CA GLN A 241 -1.91 -8.14 -7.16
C GLN A 241 -3.01 -8.68 -8.07
N GLY A 242 -3.22 -9.99 -8.03
CA GLY A 242 -4.14 -10.63 -8.97
C GLY A 242 -3.74 -10.38 -10.43
N GLN A 243 -4.64 -9.79 -11.20
CA GLN A 243 -4.41 -9.43 -12.61
C GLN A 243 -3.83 -8.03 -12.80
N PHE A 244 -3.72 -7.24 -11.74
CA PHE A 244 -3.23 -5.87 -11.81
C PHE A 244 -1.74 -5.80 -11.58
N SER A 245 -1.06 -5.04 -12.40
CA SER A 245 0.33 -4.70 -12.23
C SER A 245 0.55 -3.20 -12.42
N GLN A 246 1.47 -2.66 -11.67
CA GLN A 246 1.86 -1.26 -11.72
C GLN A 246 3.37 -1.15 -11.60
N LEU A 247 3.98 -0.30 -12.40
CA LEU A 247 5.38 0.06 -12.32
C LEU A 247 5.50 1.56 -12.10
N ASP A 248 6.01 1.94 -10.95
CA ASP A 248 6.35 3.33 -10.63
C ASP A 248 7.85 3.51 -10.87
N LEU A 249 8.21 4.54 -11.63
CA LEU A 249 9.59 4.95 -11.86
C LEU A 249 9.79 6.36 -11.31
N GLY A 250 10.92 6.61 -10.69
CA GLY A 250 11.16 7.92 -10.14
C GLY A 250 12.61 8.29 -10.00
N SER A 251 12.80 9.57 -9.78
CA SER A 251 14.10 10.15 -9.48
C SER A 251 13.97 11.19 -8.38
N GLU A 252 14.99 11.28 -7.56
CA GLU A 252 15.08 12.23 -6.47
C GLU A 252 16.42 12.92 -6.50
N PHE A 253 16.39 14.22 -6.44
CA PHE A 253 17.55 15.07 -6.28
C PHE A 253 17.59 15.57 -4.82
N TYR A 254 18.61 15.19 -4.10
CA TYR A 254 18.84 15.62 -2.72
C TYR A 254 19.92 16.70 -2.70
N PHE A 255 19.57 17.81 -2.09
CA PHE A 255 20.44 18.96 -1.85
C PHE A 255 20.10 19.53 -0.48
N GLU A 256 20.90 19.21 0.51
CA GLU A 256 20.61 19.60 1.90
C GLU A 256 20.32 21.11 2.03
N PRO A 257 19.16 21.52 2.62
CA PRO A 257 18.16 20.69 3.28
C PRO A 257 16.98 20.27 2.36
N LEU A 258 17.08 20.39 1.06
CA LEU A 258 15.99 20.16 0.11
C LEU A 258 16.09 18.79 -0.57
N ALA A 259 14.95 18.14 -0.73
CA ALA A 259 14.77 16.97 -1.57
C ALA A 259 13.69 17.25 -2.62
N LEU A 260 13.98 17.04 -3.88
CA LEU A 260 13.05 17.19 -4.98
C LEU A 260 12.91 15.86 -5.70
N GLY A 261 11.72 15.29 -5.71
CA GLY A 261 11.42 14.00 -6.33
C GLY A 261 10.35 14.12 -7.41
N LEU A 262 10.52 13.34 -8.47
CA LEU A 262 9.52 13.14 -9.52
C LEU A 262 9.27 11.64 -9.68
N TRP A 263 8.00 11.24 -9.65
CA TRP A 263 7.56 9.86 -9.77
C TRP A 263 6.45 9.76 -10.81
N TYR A 264 6.51 8.72 -11.62
CA TYR A 264 5.54 8.41 -12.66
C TYR A 264 5.09 6.96 -12.55
#